data_b091cc44559969964504efd48cd9cf3f
#
_entry.id   b091cc44559969964504efd48cd9cf3f
#
_cell.length_a   1.000
_cell.length_b   1.000
_cell.length_c   1.000
_cell.angle_alpha   90.00
_cell.angle_beta   90.00
_cell.angle_gamma   90.00
#
_symmetry.space_group_name_H-M   'P 1'
#
loop_
_entity.id
_entity.type
_entity.pdbx_description
1 polymer ?
#
loop_
_entity_poly.entity_id
_entity_poly.type
_entity_poly.pdbx_seq_one_letter_code
_entity_poly.pdbx_strand_id
1 'polypeptide(L)'
;MGGKNLIEEGKKLGYQVTTIYSKDFVLFSNEFNIENDVNLFIQRNISHNRALITSFLVEQLGYPVINDHMTLIRCENKIFTTYILAKHNIPTPKTFIAFDKTNAMEYSKKLGYPVVIKPVEGSWGRMVAKADNLDVLYSYLEYQEFSTQKYKDIYYIQEFVNKPNRDIRIFVIGDETPVGIYRVNENNWRTNTALGAKAYPLKIDEELKELALKVKDIIGGFFLGIDIFEDKDRGYLVDEVNGVPEYKNTVRVNNFNISKFLLEKAVEWVKK
;
A
#
# COMPACT_ATOMS: atom_id res chain seq x y z
N MET A 1 15.56 4.79 -0.27
CA MET A 1 16.20 4.99 -1.60
C MET A 1 15.32 5.79 -2.55
N GLY A 2 14.02 5.60 -2.61
CA GLY A 2 13.14 6.40 -3.46
C GLY A 2 13.26 7.92 -3.29
N GLY A 3 13.47 8.40 -2.06
CA GLY A 3 13.68 9.83 -1.81
C GLY A 3 14.95 10.40 -2.45
N LYS A 4 16.08 9.68 -2.42
CA LYS A 4 17.33 10.15 -3.06
C LYS A 4 17.17 10.28 -4.58
N ASN A 5 16.54 9.31 -5.22
CA ASN A 5 16.29 9.36 -6.67
C ASN A 5 15.37 10.52 -7.05
N LEU A 6 14.35 10.83 -6.23
CA LEU A 6 13.48 12.00 -6.46
C LEU A 6 14.26 13.32 -6.40
N ILE A 7 15.17 13.47 -5.44
CA ILE A 7 16.03 14.66 -5.31
C ILE A 7 16.92 14.81 -6.55
N GLU A 8 17.57 13.74 -6.96
CA GLU A 8 18.48 13.74 -8.11
C GLU A 8 17.74 14.08 -9.41
N GLU A 9 16.60 13.42 -9.65
CA GLU A 9 15.79 13.68 -10.86
C GLU A 9 15.17 15.07 -10.85
N GLY A 10 14.69 15.56 -9.70
CA GLY A 10 14.15 16.91 -9.59
C GLY A 10 15.18 17.97 -9.96
N LYS A 11 16.43 17.83 -9.48
CA LYS A 11 17.53 18.73 -9.85
C LYS A 11 17.85 18.67 -11.35
N LYS A 12 17.86 17.47 -11.96
CA LYS A 12 18.06 17.31 -13.43
C LYS A 12 16.96 17.96 -14.24
N LEU A 13 15.72 17.98 -13.72
CA LEU A 13 14.57 18.63 -14.35
C LEU A 13 14.53 20.16 -14.10
N GLY A 14 15.50 20.70 -13.35
CA GLY A 14 15.57 22.13 -13.04
C GLY A 14 14.66 22.58 -11.89
N TYR A 15 14.11 21.63 -11.11
CA TYR A 15 13.29 21.96 -9.95
C TYR A 15 14.15 22.26 -8.72
N GLN A 16 13.71 23.22 -7.90
CA GLN A 16 14.26 23.41 -6.57
C GLN A 16 13.69 22.35 -5.64
N VAL A 17 14.54 21.46 -5.13
CA VAL A 17 14.14 20.35 -4.28
C VAL A 17 14.77 20.49 -2.91
N THR A 18 13.92 20.60 -1.89
CA THR A 18 14.31 20.62 -0.47
C THR A 18 13.85 19.34 0.21
N THR A 19 14.67 18.80 1.09
CA THR A 19 14.34 17.62 1.89
C THR A 19 14.06 18.02 3.32
N ILE A 20 12.86 17.69 3.80
CA ILE A 20 12.48 17.85 5.20
C ILE A 20 12.43 16.46 5.83
N TYR A 21 13.28 16.23 6.83
CA TYR A 21 13.24 14.99 7.60
C TYR A 21 12.17 15.10 8.68
N SER A 22 11.22 14.18 8.70
CA SER A 22 10.12 14.20 9.67
C SER A 22 10.55 14.12 11.15
N LYS A 23 11.81 13.77 11.42
CA LYS A 23 12.38 13.80 12.77
C LYS A 23 12.74 15.21 13.22
N ASP A 24 13.03 16.07 12.25
CA ASP A 24 13.46 17.46 12.47
C ASP A 24 12.28 18.43 12.24
N PHE A 25 11.11 17.89 11.88
CA PHE A 25 9.91 18.67 11.60
C PHE A 25 9.18 18.99 12.90
N VAL A 26 9.23 20.26 13.31
CA VAL A 26 8.58 20.79 14.51
C VAL A 26 7.63 21.91 14.10
N LEU A 27 6.38 21.85 14.55
CA LEU A 27 5.37 22.89 14.33
C LEU A 27 4.71 23.25 15.66
N PHE A 28 4.55 24.54 15.88
CA PHE A 28 3.75 25.08 16.98
C PHE A 28 2.32 25.30 16.52
N SER A 29 1.34 25.00 17.37
CA SER A 29 -0.08 25.10 17.03
C SER A 29 -0.58 26.54 16.81
N ASN A 30 0.21 27.52 17.24
CA ASN A 30 -0.08 28.95 17.10
C ASN A 30 0.84 29.67 16.10
N GLU A 31 1.82 28.97 15.53
CA GLU A 31 2.79 29.51 14.56
C GLU A 31 2.87 28.56 13.36
N PHE A 32 1.83 28.60 12.52
CA PHE A 32 1.76 27.76 11.33
C PHE A 32 2.48 28.45 10.17
N ASN A 33 3.78 28.17 9.98
CA ASN A 33 4.50 28.62 8.80
C ASN A 33 5.63 27.63 8.41
N ILE A 34 5.79 27.44 7.11
CA ILE A 34 7.00 26.83 6.53
C ILE A 34 7.70 27.93 5.73
N GLU A 35 8.89 28.31 6.15
CA GLU A 35 9.63 29.47 5.64
C GLU A 35 10.06 29.41 4.15
N ASN A 36 9.44 28.60 3.31
CA ASN A 36 9.84 28.42 1.91
C ASN A 36 8.64 28.44 0.97
N ASP A 37 8.81 29.06 -0.19
CA ASP A 37 7.90 28.95 -1.34
C ASP A 37 7.88 27.51 -1.87
N VAL A 38 7.10 26.65 -1.22
CA VAL A 38 6.92 25.26 -1.61
C VAL A 38 5.63 25.13 -2.39
N ASN A 39 5.69 24.60 -3.61
CA ASN A 39 4.50 24.38 -4.43
C ASN A 39 3.85 23.01 -4.17
N LEU A 40 4.63 22.02 -3.69
CA LEU A 40 4.17 20.65 -3.53
C LEU A 40 5.05 19.89 -2.54
N PHE A 41 4.42 19.09 -1.68
CA PHE A 41 5.09 18.09 -0.85
C PHE A 41 4.89 16.69 -1.42
N ILE A 42 5.97 15.89 -1.44
CA ILE A 42 5.90 14.48 -1.80
C ILE A 42 6.28 13.64 -0.57
N GLN A 43 5.31 12.91 -0.06
CA GLN A 43 5.46 12.09 1.14
C GLN A 43 6.30 10.85 0.86
N ARG A 44 7.40 10.67 1.62
CA ARG A 44 8.31 9.52 1.49
C ARG A 44 8.74 8.94 2.84
N ASN A 45 8.00 9.22 3.92
CA ASN A 45 8.27 8.60 5.21
C ASN A 45 8.04 7.07 5.15
N ILE A 46 8.96 6.32 5.75
CA ILE A 46 8.84 4.87 5.91
C ILE A 46 7.84 4.54 7.03
N SER A 47 7.76 5.38 8.06
CA SER A 47 6.82 5.22 9.16
C SER A 47 5.44 5.73 8.75
N HIS A 48 4.44 4.86 8.75
CA HIS A 48 3.05 5.20 8.43
C HIS A 48 2.51 6.32 9.31
N ASN A 49 2.69 6.24 10.63
CA ASN A 49 2.22 7.28 11.54
C ASN A 49 2.85 8.64 11.22
N ARG A 50 4.14 8.68 10.90
CA ARG A 50 4.78 9.93 10.50
C ARG A 50 4.31 10.40 9.14
N ALA A 51 4.12 9.49 8.18
CA ALA A 51 3.58 9.84 6.88
C ALA A 51 2.20 10.48 7.03
N LEU A 52 1.30 9.83 7.76
CA LEU A 52 -0.06 10.31 8.02
C LEU A 52 -0.07 11.70 8.68
N ILE A 53 0.64 11.83 9.81
CA ILE A 53 0.61 13.08 10.58
C ILE A 53 1.29 14.22 9.81
N THR A 54 2.42 13.97 9.15
CA THR A 54 3.08 15.03 8.37
C THR A 54 2.27 15.42 7.14
N SER A 55 1.59 14.51 6.46
CA SER A 55 0.68 14.86 5.37
C SER A 55 -0.49 15.71 5.88
N PHE A 56 -1.13 15.31 6.97
CA PHE A 56 -2.19 16.11 7.59
C PHE A 56 -1.72 17.53 7.94
N LEU A 57 -0.58 17.67 8.61
CA LEU A 57 -0.05 18.98 9.00
C LEU A 57 0.27 19.86 7.78
N VAL A 58 0.86 19.29 6.73
CA VAL A 58 1.15 20.00 5.48
C VAL A 58 -0.12 20.51 4.81
N GLU A 59 -1.19 19.71 4.80
CA GLU A 59 -2.50 20.11 4.27
C GLU A 59 -3.13 21.23 5.11
N GLN A 60 -3.01 21.19 6.45
CA GLN A 60 -3.50 22.28 7.31
C GLN A 60 -2.76 23.59 7.07
N LEU A 61 -1.52 23.54 6.58
CA LEU A 61 -0.74 24.70 6.13
C LEU A 61 -1.16 25.21 4.72
N GLY A 62 -2.11 24.54 4.06
CA GLY A 62 -2.61 24.91 2.74
C GLY A 62 -1.74 24.43 1.58
N TYR A 63 -0.79 23.53 1.81
CA TYR A 63 0.07 23.00 0.73
C TYR A 63 -0.48 21.69 0.16
N PRO A 64 -0.41 21.50 -1.16
CA PRO A 64 -0.72 20.21 -1.77
C PRO A 64 0.34 19.16 -1.36
N VAL A 65 -0.11 17.93 -1.13
CA VAL A 65 0.75 16.81 -0.75
C VAL A 65 0.40 15.53 -1.50
N ILE A 66 1.39 14.82 -1.96
CA ILE A 66 1.29 13.48 -2.56
C ILE A 66 1.87 12.46 -1.58
N ASN A 67 1.04 11.61 -0.96
CA ASN A 67 -0.42 11.59 -0.98
C ASN A 67 -0.97 12.29 0.27
N ASP A 68 -2.23 12.72 0.15
CA ASP A 68 -2.99 13.34 1.24
C ASP A 68 -3.24 12.37 2.40
N HIS A 69 -3.57 12.92 3.58
CA HIS A 69 -3.75 12.11 4.79
C HIS A 69 -4.91 11.12 4.69
N MET A 70 -6.01 11.47 4.00
CA MET A 70 -7.16 10.58 3.85
C MET A 70 -6.83 9.38 2.95
N THR A 71 -6.07 9.60 1.87
CA THR A 71 -5.50 8.51 1.06
C THR A 71 -4.64 7.59 1.91
N LEU A 72 -3.77 8.15 2.76
CA LEU A 72 -2.91 7.34 3.63
C LEU A 72 -3.72 6.52 4.64
N ILE A 73 -4.75 7.10 5.28
CA ILE A 73 -5.65 6.36 6.18
C ILE A 73 -6.30 5.17 5.47
N ARG A 74 -6.82 5.39 4.25
CA ARG A 74 -7.49 4.35 3.48
C ARG A 74 -6.55 3.24 3.02
N CYS A 75 -5.30 3.57 2.71
CA CYS A 75 -4.29 2.60 2.26
C CYS A 75 -3.66 1.80 3.40
N GLU A 76 -3.41 2.43 4.55
CA GLU A 76 -2.67 1.81 5.66
C GLU A 76 -3.48 0.77 6.43
N ASN A 77 -4.77 1.00 6.57
CA ASN A 77 -5.67 0.12 7.29
C ASN A 77 -6.33 -0.85 6.31
N LYS A 78 -5.95 -2.13 6.38
CA LYS A 78 -6.47 -3.18 5.49
C LYS A 78 -7.98 -3.33 5.54
N ILE A 79 -8.61 -3.06 6.69
CA ILE A 79 -10.07 -3.08 6.82
C ILE A 79 -10.66 -2.00 5.94
N PHE A 80 -10.15 -0.77 6.03
CA PHE A 80 -10.66 0.35 5.23
C PHE A 80 -10.48 0.08 3.74
N THR A 81 -9.28 -0.31 3.31
CA THR A 81 -9.02 -0.66 1.91
C THR A 81 -10.00 -1.72 1.41
N THR A 82 -10.07 -2.87 2.10
CA THR A 82 -10.87 -4.01 1.65
C THR A 82 -12.36 -3.68 1.58
N TYR A 83 -12.92 -3.05 2.63
CA TYR A 83 -14.36 -2.78 2.67
C TYR A 83 -14.77 -1.61 1.78
N ILE A 84 -13.92 -0.61 1.57
CA ILE A 84 -14.15 0.46 0.59
C ILE A 84 -14.19 -0.14 -0.81
N LEU A 85 -13.21 -0.96 -1.18
CA LEU A 85 -13.16 -1.59 -2.50
C LEU A 85 -14.34 -2.55 -2.73
N ALA A 86 -14.64 -3.40 -1.75
CA ALA A 86 -15.77 -4.34 -1.83
C ALA A 86 -17.12 -3.62 -1.99
N LYS A 87 -17.34 -2.50 -1.28
CA LYS A 87 -18.54 -1.67 -1.43
C LYS A 87 -18.73 -1.13 -2.85
N HIS A 88 -17.63 -0.94 -3.59
CA HIS A 88 -17.65 -0.46 -4.97
C HIS A 88 -17.51 -1.59 -6.00
N ASN A 89 -17.75 -2.85 -5.58
CA ASN A 89 -17.67 -4.02 -6.43
C ASN A 89 -16.31 -4.26 -7.10
N ILE A 90 -15.23 -3.80 -6.48
CA ILE A 90 -13.87 -4.17 -6.89
C ILE A 90 -13.60 -5.59 -6.39
N PRO A 91 -13.14 -6.51 -7.26
CA PRO A 91 -12.81 -7.87 -6.84
C PRO A 91 -11.68 -7.86 -5.79
N THR A 92 -11.98 -8.46 -4.64
CA THR A 92 -11.03 -8.66 -3.53
C THR A 92 -11.12 -10.10 -3.03
N PRO A 93 -10.08 -10.65 -2.38
CA PRO A 93 -10.23 -11.92 -1.69
C PRO A 93 -11.34 -11.85 -0.63
N LYS A 94 -12.09 -12.95 -0.45
CA LYS A 94 -13.11 -13.01 0.58
C LYS A 94 -12.49 -12.79 1.96
N THR A 95 -13.02 -11.83 2.68
CA THR A 95 -12.46 -11.37 3.94
C THR A 95 -13.57 -11.12 4.95
N PHE A 96 -13.33 -11.44 6.20
CA PHE A 96 -14.20 -11.02 7.29
C PHE A 96 -13.40 -10.45 8.46
N ILE A 97 -14.08 -9.67 9.28
CA ILE A 97 -13.53 -9.07 10.50
C ILE A 97 -14.30 -9.62 11.69
N ALA A 98 -13.58 -10.00 12.73
CA ALA A 98 -14.14 -10.36 14.03
C ALA A 98 -13.50 -9.53 15.13
N PHE A 99 -14.27 -9.28 16.21
CA PHE A 99 -13.85 -8.50 17.38
C PHE A 99 -13.70 -9.38 18.63
N ASP A 100 -13.90 -10.69 18.46
CA ASP A 100 -13.60 -11.69 19.47
C ASP A 100 -13.10 -12.99 18.82
N LYS A 101 -12.36 -13.77 19.60
CA LYS A 101 -11.71 -14.99 19.15
C LYS A 101 -12.70 -16.09 18.77
N THR A 102 -13.83 -16.20 19.48
CA THR A 102 -14.83 -17.23 19.23
C THR A 102 -15.45 -17.05 17.85
N ASN A 103 -15.87 -15.83 17.52
CA ASN A 103 -16.38 -15.49 16.19
C ASN A 103 -15.31 -15.65 15.12
N ALA A 104 -14.07 -15.24 15.38
CA ALA A 104 -12.96 -15.43 14.44
C ALA A 104 -12.80 -16.91 14.07
N MET A 105 -12.86 -17.82 15.04
CA MET A 105 -12.76 -19.26 14.85
C MET A 105 -13.99 -19.84 14.11
N GLU A 106 -15.21 -19.44 14.50
CA GLU A 106 -16.45 -19.93 13.88
C GLU A 106 -16.56 -19.52 12.42
N TYR A 107 -16.34 -18.25 12.12
CA TYR A 107 -16.44 -17.74 10.74
C TYR A 107 -15.30 -18.20 9.84
N SER A 108 -14.12 -18.54 10.40
CA SER A 108 -13.05 -19.19 9.63
C SER A 108 -13.46 -20.59 9.14
N LYS A 109 -14.23 -21.35 9.93
CA LYS A 109 -14.79 -22.63 9.46
C LYS A 109 -15.77 -22.44 8.31
N LYS A 110 -16.58 -21.37 8.36
CA LYS A 110 -17.53 -21.03 7.28
C LYS A 110 -16.82 -20.54 6.02
N LEU A 111 -15.71 -19.78 6.17
CA LEU A 111 -14.91 -19.32 5.04
C LEU A 111 -14.17 -20.47 4.36
N GLY A 112 -13.76 -21.48 5.14
CA GLY A 112 -13.00 -22.64 4.68
C GLY A 112 -11.50 -22.46 4.80
N TYR A 113 -10.80 -23.54 5.21
CA TYR A 113 -9.34 -23.54 5.30
C TYR A 113 -8.68 -23.86 3.95
N PRO A 114 -7.47 -23.37 3.68
CA PRO A 114 -6.66 -22.48 4.52
C PRO A 114 -7.19 -21.06 4.59
N VAL A 115 -6.93 -20.37 5.71
CA VAL A 115 -7.18 -18.94 5.86
C VAL A 115 -5.87 -18.18 6.09
N VAL A 116 -5.87 -16.88 5.76
CA VAL A 116 -4.74 -15.98 6.00
C VAL A 116 -5.15 -14.96 7.05
N ILE A 117 -4.35 -14.86 8.11
CA ILE A 117 -4.49 -13.86 9.15
C ILE A 117 -3.49 -12.77 8.87
N LYS A 118 -3.93 -11.51 8.87
CA LYS A 118 -3.09 -10.34 8.63
C LYS A 118 -3.26 -9.32 9.75
N PRO A 119 -2.20 -8.62 10.16
CA PRO A 119 -2.37 -7.46 11.03
C PRO A 119 -3.17 -6.38 10.28
N VAL A 120 -4.02 -5.65 11.00
CA VAL A 120 -4.84 -4.56 10.43
C VAL A 120 -3.95 -3.50 9.76
N GLU A 121 -2.88 -3.10 10.44
CA GLU A 121 -1.83 -2.23 9.91
C GLU A 121 -0.50 -3.01 9.88
N GLY A 122 0.28 -2.80 8.86
CA GLY A 122 1.59 -3.44 8.70
C GLY A 122 1.97 -3.65 7.25
N SER A 123 3.25 -3.84 7.00
CA SER A 123 3.82 -3.96 5.67
C SER A 123 4.87 -5.06 5.58
N TRP A 124 5.32 -5.35 4.36
CA TRP A 124 6.39 -6.30 4.05
C TRP A 124 6.09 -7.77 4.38
N GLY A 125 4.81 -8.15 4.51
CA GLY A 125 4.39 -9.51 4.86
C GLY A 125 4.75 -9.93 6.30
N ARG A 126 5.06 -8.96 7.17
CA ARG A 126 5.32 -9.23 8.59
C ARG A 126 4.02 -9.57 9.29
N MET A 127 4.09 -10.56 10.21
CA MET A 127 2.96 -11.01 11.02
C MET A 127 1.76 -11.47 10.18
N VAL A 128 2.00 -11.91 8.94
CA VAL A 128 1.02 -12.56 8.11
C VAL A 128 1.20 -14.06 8.24
N ALA A 129 0.16 -14.76 8.65
CA ALA A 129 0.17 -16.21 8.85
C ALA A 129 -0.89 -16.91 8.02
N LYS A 130 -0.60 -18.15 7.63
CA LYS A 130 -1.56 -19.07 7.01
C LYS A 130 -1.92 -20.13 8.03
N ALA A 131 -3.21 -20.32 8.25
CA ALA A 131 -3.73 -21.40 9.06
C ALA A 131 -4.41 -22.43 8.17
N ASP A 132 -3.87 -23.64 8.17
CA ASP A 132 -4.39 -24.75 7.37
C ASP A 132 -5.56 -25.47 8.08
N ASN A 133 -5.77 -25.20 9.36
CA ASN A 133 -6.82 -25.76 10.20
C ASN A 133 -7.10 -24.89 11.43
N LEU A 134 -8.09 -25.31 12.23
CA LEU A 134 -8.53 -24.59 13.42
C LEU A 134 -7.44 -24.48 14.50
N ASP A 135 -6.64 -25.50 14.71
CA ASP A 135 -5.64 -25.54 15.79
C ASP A 135 -4.52 -24.52 15.51
N VAL A 136 -4.07 -24.45 14.26
CA VAL A 136 -3.09 -23.43 13.82
C VAL A 136 -3.68 -22.03 13.95
N LEU A 137 -4.94 -21.85 13.56
CA LEU A 137 -5.63 -20.56 13.73
C LEU A 137 -5.71 -20.17 15.19
N TYR A 138 -6.17 -21.07 16.07
CA TYR A 138 -6.29 -20.84 17.52
C TYR A 138 -4.97 -20.35 18.11
N SER A 139 -3.89 -21.10 17.84
CA SER A 139 -2.56 -20.75 18.34
C SER A 139 -2.10 -19.35 17.91
N TYR A 140 -2.42 -18.96 16.67
CA TYR A 140 -2.07 -17.61 16.18
C TYR A 140 -2.92 -16.53 16.84
N LEU A 141 -4.22 -16.74 16.98
CA LEU A 141 -5.13 -15.78 17.63
C LEU A 141 -4.76 -15.60 19.10
N GLU A 142 -4.41 -16.68 19.82
CA GLU A 142 -3.92 -16.61 21.19
C GLU A 142 -2.63 -15.78 21.28
N TYR A 143 -1.65 -16.03 20.40
CA TYR A 143 -0.45 -15.20 20.32
C TYR A 143 -0.78 -13.73 20.06
N GLN A 144 -1.74 -13.44 19.18
CA GLN A 144 -2.14 -12.07 18.83
C GLN A 144 -2.72 -11.34 20.05
N GLU A 145 -3.53 -11.98 20.88
CA GLU A 145 -4.13 -11.41 22.12
C GLU A 145 -3.06 -10.91 23.10
N PHE A 146 -1.95 -11.65 23.22
CA PHE A 146 -0.84 -11.28 24.11
C PHE A 146 0.22 -10.40 23.45
N SER A 147 0.05 -10.07 22.16
CA SER A 147 1.00 -9.22 21.46
C SER A 147 0.87 -7.73 21.85
N THR A 148 1.86 -6.95 21.50
CA THR A 148 1.86 -5.49 21.68
C THR A 148 1.29 -4.74 20.45
N GLN A 149 0.59 -5.43 19.55
CA GLN A 149 0.01 -4.81 18.37
C GLN A 149 -1.12 -3.84 18.73
N LYS A 150 -1.24 -2.75 17.96
CA LYS A 150 -2.26 -1.71 18.16
C LYS A 150 -3.70 -2.25 18.07
N TYR A 151 -3.93 -3.21 17.18
CA TYR A 151 -5.25 -3.80 16.90
C TYR A 151 -5.26 -5.31 17.25
N LYS A 152 -4.72 -5.69 18.39
CA LYS A 152 -4.59 -7.10 18.81
C LYS A 152 -5.93 -7.82 19.02
N ASP A 153 -6.98 -7.06 19.31
CA ASP A 153 -8.35 -7.47 19.54
C ASP A 153 -9.25 -7.41 18.29
N ILE A 154 -8.66 -7.10 17.12
CA ILE A 154 -9.35 -7.07 15.84
C ILE A 154 -8.73 -8.11 14.91
N TYR A 155 -9.51 -9.08 14.49
CA TYR A 155 -9.07 -10.19 13.66
C TYR A 155 -9.47 -9.96 12.21
N TYR A 156 -8.47 -9.67 11.37
CA TYR A 156 -8.63 -9.59 9.91
C TYR A 156 -8.28 -10.95 9.32
N ILE A 157 -9.28 -11.67 8.83
CA ILE A 157 -9.12 -13.02 8.31
C ILE A 157 -9.62 -13.07 6.86
N GLN A 158 -8.77 -13.60 6.00
CA GLN A 158 -8.98 -13.65 4.55
C GLN A 158 -8.84 -15.08 4.05
N GLU A 159 -9.56 -15.43 2.98
CA GLU A 159 -9.35 -16.70 2.28
C GLU A 159 -7.91 -16.81 1.77
N PHE A 160 -7.39 -18.01 1.72
CA PHE A 160 -6.13 -18.26 1.03
C PHE A 160 -6.40 -18.36 -0.48
N VAL A 161 -5.99 -17.36 -1.24
CA VAL A 161 -6.10 -17.35 -2.70
C VAL A 161 -5.07 -18.31 -3.30
N ASN A 162 -5.52 -19.28 -4.07
CA ASN A 162 -4.65 -20.22 -4.79
C ASN A 162 -4.08 -19.54 -6.06
N LYS A 163 -3.19 -18.59 -5.84
CA LYS A 163 -2.48 -17.87 -6.90
C LYS A 163 -1.25 -18.63 -7.38
N PRO A 164 -0.73 -18.34 -8.58
CA PRO A 164 0.63 -18.75 -8.94
C PRO A 164 1.65 -18.26 -7.88
N ASN A 165 2.85 -18.86 -7.85
CA ASN A 165 3.90 -18.45 -6.90
C ASN A 165 4.37 -17.01 -7.13
N ARG A 166 3.45 -16.12 -7.50
CA ARG A 166 3.68 -14.71 -7.77
C ARG A 166 2.48 -13.86 -7.37
N ASP A 167 2.68 -12.56 -7.30
CA ASP A 167 1.67 -11.53 -7.32
C ASP A 167 2.11 -10.37 -8.21
N ILE A 168 1.17 -9.46 -8.45
CA ILE A 168 1.39 -8.26 -9.25
C ILE A 168 1.51 -7.07 -8.30
N ARG A 169 2.47 -6.18 -8.58
CA ARG A 169 2.45 -4.80 -8.08
C ARG A 169 2.41 -3.86 -9.27
N ILE A 170 1.32 -3.11 -9.40
CA ILE A 170 1.15 -2.06 -10.41
C ILE A 170 1.23 -0.69 -9.74
N PHE A 171 1.81 0.30 -10.45
CA PHE A 171 1.88 1.67 -9.98
C PHE A 171 0.90 2.55 -10.73
N VAL A 172 0.16 3.36 -9.98
CA VAL A 172 -0.67 4.44 -10.53
C VAL A 172 0.00 5.76 -10.17
N ILE A 173 0.15 6.65 -11.17
CA ILE A 173 0.73 7.99 -11.03
C ILE A 173 -0.17 8.97 -11.79
N GLY A 174 -0.88 9.83 -11.06
CA GLY A 174 -1.95 10.61 -11.65
C GLY A 174 -3.04 9.70 -12.20
N ASP A 175 -3.33 9.80 -13.49
CA ASP A 175 -4.33 9.00 -14.21
C ASP A 175 -3.69 7.94 -15.13
N GLU A 176 -2.46 7.53 -14.82
CA GLU A 176 -1.70 6.58 -15.65
C GLU A 176 -1.16 5.40 -14.83
N THR A 177 -1.02 4.26 -15.50
CA THR A 177 -0.41 3.05 -14.97
C THR A 177 0.88 2.72 -15.74
N PRO A 178 1.95 3.51 -15.54
CA PRO A 178 3.11 3.48 -16.44
C PRO A 178 3.94 2.21 -16.31
N VAL A 179 3.87 1.51 -15.19
CA VAL A 179 4.75 0.38 -14.91
C VAL A 179 4.20 -0.54 -13.83
N GLY A 180 4.53 -1.82 -13.95
CA GLY A 180 4.26 -2.84 -12.94
C GLY A 180 5.32 -3.93 -12.93
N ILE A 181 5.24 -4.79 -11.93
CA ILE A 181 6.12 -5.96 -11.77
C ILE A 181 5.33 -7.17 -11.30
N TYR A 182 5.80 -8.34 -11.68
CA TYR A 182 5.57 -9.56 -10.93
C TYR A 182 6.55 -9.65 -9.77
N ARG A 183 6.07 -10.11 -8.62
CA ARG A 183 6.90 -10.51 -7.48
C ARG A 183 6.78 -12.03 -7.33
N VAL A 184 7.84 -12.75 -7.62
CA VAL A 184 7.86 -14.23 -7.69
C VAL A 184 8.64 -14.77 -6.51
N ASN A 185 8.05 -15.73 -5.78
CA ASN A 185 8.73 -16.46 -4.71
C ASN A 185 8.41 -17.96 -4.82
N GLU A 186 9.36 -18.74 -5.31
CA GLU A 186 9.19 -20.18 -5.52
C GLU A 186 9.14 -20.98 -4.21
N ASN A 187 9.73 -20.42 -3.15
CA ASN A 187 9.90 -21.11 -1.87
C ASN A 187 8.93 -20.64 -0.77
N ASN A 188 8.09 -19.66 -1.06
CA ASN A 188 7.17 -19.09 -0.07
C ASN A 188 5.90 -18.59 -0.75
N TRP A 189 4.74 -18.94 -0.20
CA TRP A 189 3.46 -18.42 -0.67
C TRP A 189 3.32 -16.89 -0.53
N ARG A 190 4.10 -16.29 0.40
CA ARG A 190 4.22 -14.83 0.51
C ARG A 190 5.23 -14.33 -0.51
N THR A 191 4.79 -13.43 -1.35
CA THR A 191 5.54 -12.92 -2.52
C THR A 191 6.11 -11.51 -2.30
N ASN A 192 6.22 -11.09 -1.04
CA ASN A 192 6.85 -9.82 -0.69
C ASN A 192 8.37 -9.86 -0.97
N THR A 193 8.91 -8.83 -1.61
CA THR A 193 10.36 -8.74 -1.92
C THR A 193 11.22 -8.68 -0.66
N ALA A 194 10.70 -8.18 0.45
CA ALA A 194 11.38 -8.22 1.74
C ALA A 194 11.57 -9.66 2.29
N LEU A 195 10.81 -10.63 1.78
CA LEU A 195 10.90 -12.06 2.11
C LEU A 195 11.62 -12.88 1.02
N GLY A 196 12.38 -12.22 0.17
CA GLY A 196 13.20 -12.89 -0.84
C GLY A 196 12.55 -13.07 -2.22
N ALA A 197 11.34 -12.55 -2.45
CA ALA A 197 10.74 -12.59 -3.78
C ALA A 197 11.55 -11.79 -4.80
N LYS A 198 11.66 -12.34 -6.01
CA LYS A 198 12.32 -11.69 -7.15
C LYS A 198 11.31 -10.88 -7.96
N ALA A 199 11.74 -9.71 -8.41
CA ALA A 199 10.93 -8.87 -9.29
C ALA A 199 11.22 -9.18 -10.76
N TYR A 200 10.16 -9.21 -11.57
CA TYR A 200 10.23 -9.36 -13.03
C TYR A 200 9.34 -8.30 -13.69
N PRO A 201 9.66 -7.87 -14.91
CA PRO A 201 8.80 -6.94 -15.64
C PRO A 201 7.40 -7.49 -15.85
N LEU A 202 6.39 -6.64 -15.75
CA LEU A 202 5.00 -6.94 -16.06
C LEU A 202 4.60 -6.18 -17.32
N LYS A 203 4.01 -6.88 -18.29
CA LYS A 203 3.26 -6.22 -19.36
C LYS A 203 1.84 -5.99 -18.87
N ILE A 204 1.48 -4.74 -18.68
CA ILE A 204 0.15 -4.34 -18.22
C ILE A 204 -0.83 -4.50 -19.40
N ASP A 205 -1.89 -5.27 -19.20
CA ASP A 205 -3.03 -5.36 -20.12
C ASP A 205 -4.12 -4.34 -19.77
N GLU A 206 -5.11 -4.19 -20.63
CA GLU A 206 -6.18 -3.19 -20.42
C GLU A 206 -7.06 -3.53 -19.20
N GLU A 207 -7.33 -4.80 -18.92
CA GLU A 207 -8.11 -5.22 -17.75
C GLU A 207 -7.42 -4.79 -16.45
N LEU A 208 -6.12 -5.06 -16.34
CA LEU A 208 -5.32 -4.70 -15.18
C LEU A 208 -5.18 -3.17 -15.01
N LYS A 209 -5.03 -2.46 -16.15
CA LYS A 209 -4.98 -1.00 -16.17
C LYS A 209 -6.31 -0.39 -15.70
N GLU A 210 -7.43 -0.83 -16.26
CA GLU A 210 -8.76 -0.36 -15.86
C GLU A 210 -9.05 -0.64 -14.38
N LEU A 211 -8.69 -1.83 -13.90
CA LEU A 211 -8.84 -2.18 -12.50
C LEU A 211 -8.03 -1.24 -11.60
N ALA A 212 -6.76 -1.00 -11.93
CA ALA A 212 -5.89 -0.13 -11.14
C ALA A 212 -6.39 1.33 -11.11
N LEU A 213 -6.89 1.85 -12.22
CA LEU A 213 -7.46 3.20 -12.28
C LEU A 213 -8.76 3.31 -11.50
N LYS A 214 -9.65 2.31 -11.58
CA LYS A 214 -10.86 2.24 -10.74
C LYS A 214 -10.53 2.22 -9.25
N VAL A 215 -9.52 1.45 -8.84
CA VAL A 215 -9.03 1.44 -7.45
C VAL A 215 -8.54 2.82 -7.03
N LYS A 216 -7.76 3.50 -7.86
CA LYS A 216 -7.28 4.87 -7.59
C LYS A 216 -8.45 5.85 -7.43
N ASP A 217 -9.46 5.80 -8.27
CA ASP A 217 -10.62 6.70 -8.21
C ASP A 217 -11.44 6.49 -6.92
N ILE A 218 -11.51 5.27 -6.42
CA ILE A 218 -12.25 4.91 -5.20
C ILE A 218 -11.44 5.25 -3.93
N ILE A 219 -10.18 4.88 -3.90
CA ILE A 219 -9.30 5.09 -2.73
C ILE A 219 -8.86 6.55 -2.64
N GLY A 220 -8.69 7.20 -3.77
CA GLY A 220 -8.03 8.50 -3.90
C GLY A 220 -6.51 8.35 -4.05
N GLY A 221 -5.84 9.50 -4.04
CA GLY A 221 -4.37 9.56 -4.11
C GLY A 221 -3.83 9.73 -5.52
N PHE A 222 -2.61 10.20 -5.56
CA PHE A 222 -1.91 10.51 -6.80
C PHE A 222 -0.85 9.46 -7.16
N PHE A 223 -0.16 8.91 -6.15
CA PHE A 223 0.89 7.91 -6.33
C PHE A 223 0.60 6.67 -5.49
N LEU A 224 0.13 5.61 -6.12
CA LEU A 224 -0.25 4.37 -5.46
C LEU A 224 0.55 3.18 -5.99
N GLY A 225 0.76 2.22 -5.09
CA GLY A 225 1.23 0.88 -5.44
C GLY A 225 0.14 -0.13 -5.07
N ILE A 226 -0.44 -0.80 -6.06
CA ILE A 226 -1.55 -1.72 -5.88
C ILE A 226 -1.04 -3.15 -6.01
N ASP A 227 -1.31 -3.96 -5.00
CA ASP A 227 -0.96 -5.38 -4.97
C ASP A 227 -2.18 -6.21 -5.39
N ILE A 228 -2.00 -7.08 -6.37
CA ILE A 228 -3.07 -7.83 -7.04
C ILE A 228 -2.69 -9.30 -7.13
N PHE A 229 -3.61 -10.17 -6.76
CA PHE A 229 -3.51 -11.61 -6.97
C PHE A 229 -4.13 -12.01 -8.31
N GLU A 230 -3.56 -13.03 -8.94
CA GLU A 230 -4.13 -13.71 -10.09
C GLU A 230 -4.83 -14.96 -9.58
N ASP A 231 -6.15 -14.94 -9.46
CA ASP A 231 -6.96 -16.11 -9.11
C ASP A 231 -7.37 -16.85 -10.38
N LYS A 232 -7.27 -18.17 -10.35
CA LYS A 232 -7.49 -19.02 -11.53
C LYS A 232 -8.91 -18.92 -12.11
N ASP A 233 -9.89 -18.73 -11.23
CA ASP A 233 -11.31 -18.80 -11.57
C ASP A 233 -11.97 -17.42 -11.60
N ARG A 234 -11.39 -16.43 -10.89
CA ARG A 234 -11.97 -15.10 -10.68
C ARG A 234 -11.18 -13.97 -11.31
N GLY A 235 -10.01 -14.26 -11.92
CA GLY A 235 -9.15 -13.24 -12.51
C GLY A 235 -8.40 -12.42 -11.47
N TYR A 236 -8.34 -11.11 -11.66
CA TYR A 236 -7.59 -10.20 -10.79
C TYR A 236 -8.34 -9.85 -9.51
N LEU A 237 -7.70 -10.03 -8.36
CA LEU A 237 -8.21 -9.68 -7.03
C LEU A 237 -7.27 -8.68 -6.36
N VAL A 238 -7.78 -7.50 -5.99
CA VAL A 238 -6.99 -6.48 -5.29
C VAL A 238 -6.79 -6.88 -3.84
N ASP A 239 -5.54 -7.04 -3.42
CA ASP A 239 -5.17 -7.44 -2.06
C ASP A 239 -4.85 -6.26 -1.15
N GLU A 240 -4.04 -5.31 -1.64
CA GLU A 240 -3.55 -4.18 -0.83
C GLU A 240 -3.29 -2.96 -1.71
N VAL A 241 -3.50 -1.77 -1.15
CA VAL A 241 -3.13 -0.50 -1.78
C VAL A 241 -2.13 0.23 -0.88
N ASN A 242 -1.02 0.66 -1.44
CA ASN A 242 0.05 1.34 -0.72
C ASN A 242 0.09 2.83 -1.08
N GLY A 243 -0.10 3.72 -0.11
CA GLY A 243 -0.11 5.18 -0.30
C GLY A 243 1.28 5.83 -0.32
N VAL A 244 2.32 5.12 0.15
CA VAL A 244 3.74 5.53 0.04
C VAL A 244 4.55 4.36 -0.53
N PRO A 245 4.31 3.98 -1.80
CA PRO A 245 4.88 2.76 -2.34
C PRO A 245 6.39 2.83 -2.53
N GLU A 246 7.09 1.75 -2.19
CA GLU A 246 8.50 1.57 -2.53
C GLU A 246 8.61 0.97 -3.94
N TYR A 247 9.46 1.57 -4.79
CA TYR A 247 9.57 1.24 -6.20
C TYR A 247 10.99 0.88 -6.69
N LYS A 248 11.95 0.71 -5.78
CA LYS A 248 13.35 0.39 -6.12
C LYS A 248 13.48 -0.83 -7.04
N ASN A 249 12.77 -1.91 -6.71
CA ASN A 249 12.84 -3.14 -7.48
C ASN A 249 12.20 -2.98 -8.87
N THR A 250 11.17 -2.15 -8.98
CA THR A 250 10.48 -1.87 -10.24
C THR A 250 11.38 -1.12 -11.21
N VAL A 251 12.05 -0.08 -10.74
CA VAL A 251 13.04 0.67 -11.56
C VAL A 251 14.14 -0.26 -12.06
N ARG A 252 14.63 -1.15 -11.18
CA ARG A 252 15.73 -2.06 -11.53
C ARG A 252 15.40 -3.01 -12.69
N VAL A 253 14.17 -3.49 -12.79
CA VAL A 253 13.79 -4.53 -13.75
C VAL A 253 13.11 -4.01 -15.01
N ASN A 254 12.52 -2.81 -14.97
CA ASN A 254 11.78 -2.24 -16.11
C ASN A 254 12.56 -1.19 -16.92
N ASN A 255 13.71 -0.75 -16.44
CA ASN A 255 14.42 0.40 -17.02
C ASN A 255 13.53 1.66 -17.17
N PHE A 256 12.56 1.84 -16.25
CA PHE A 256 11.60 2.94 -16.24
C PHE A 256 11.89 3.88 -15.06
N ASN A 257 12.02 5.18 -15.35
CA ASN A 257 12.33 6.18 -14.32
C ASN A 257 11.06 6.70 -13.64
N ILE A 258 10.58 5.96 -12.63
CA ILE A 258 9.40 6.34 -11.84
C ILE A 258 9.58 7.72 -11.20
N SER A 259 10.78 8.06 -10.71
CA SER A 259 11.02 9.35 -10.05
C SER A 259 10.83 10.51 -11.01
N LYS A 260 11.36 10.42 -12.22
CA LYS A 260 11.18 11.43 -13.27
C LYS A 260 9.70 11.56 -13.62
N PHE A 261 9.05 10.46 -13.94
CA PHE A 261 7.65 10.44 -14.35
C PHE A 261 6.72 11.00 -13.25
N LEU A 262 6.95 10.61 -11.99
CA LEU A 262 6.20 11.14 -10.85
C LEU A 262 6.33 12.66 -10.73
N LEU A 263 7.55 13.18 -10.85
CA LEU A 263 7.80 14.63 -10.74
C LEU A 263 7.14 15.42 -11.88
N GLU A 264 7.25 14.94 -13.13
CA GLU A 264 6.62 15.58 -14.29
C GLU A 264 5.09 15.63 -14.11
N LYS A 265 4.46 14.50 -13.75
CA LYS A 265 3.01 14.43 -13.51
C LYS A 265 2.56 15.24 -12.30
N ALA A 266 3.35 15.27 -11.24
CA ALA A 266 3.05 16.04 -10.04
C ALA A 266 3.08 17.55 -10.30
N VAL A 267 4.03 18.03 -11.10
CA VAL A 267 4.10 19.44 -11.52
C VAL A 267 2.94 19.81 -12.45
N GLU A 268 2.54 18.92 -13.37
CA GLU A 268 1.34 19.11 -14.18
C GLU A 268 0.07 19.20 -13.33
N TRP A 269 -0.02 18.39 -12.28
CA TRP A 269 -1.17 18.38 -11.38
C TRP A 269 -1.31 19.67 -10.56
N VAL A 270 -0.21 20.20 -10.03
CA VAL A 270 -0.25 21.44 -9.23
C VAL A 270 -0.53 22.70 -10.08
N LYS A 271 -0.25 22.66 -11.40
CA LYS A 271 -0.53 23.78 -12.31
C LYS A 271 -1.98 23.87 -12.78
N LYS A 272 -2.79 22.84 -12.56
CA LYS A 272 -4.23 22.80 -12.85
C LYS A 272 -5.04 23.46 -11.75
#